data_38caf090576977adf9859f0bcad870d3
#
_entry.id   38caf090576977adf9859f0bcad870d3
#
_cell.length_a   1.000
_cell.length_b   1.000
_cell.length_c   1.000
_cell.angle_alpha   90.00
_cell.angle_beta   90.00
_cell.angle_gamma   90.00
#
_symmetry.space_group_name_H-M   'P 1'
#
loop_
_entity.id
_entity.type
_entity.pdbx_description
1 polymer ?
#
loop_
_entity_poly.entity_id
_entity_poly.type
_entity_poly.pdbx_seq_one_letter_code
_entity_poly.pdbx_strand_id
1 'polypeptide(L)'
;WVFGADKQAALDLINKFCERREDLNQWNLSDCLSRETDETADHSMIAYQKIGENVILNNRPMGSAGHNGGFQWGIHKLSSSYPFSFDNLFDGIPPQDDFKTVLHEYFHVFQLASVFNLDNEQRDNNVKPNEAIWMMEGGAEYMANHTLFKLIDNGTLLFEKSYGSLREKMTRKMEDGKREKEDNCPNGKLNQFTYQICNQAGYELGSWGVAYLTNKVNNQNVLLDTFYPNLKELGFEGAFNLAFGFSTEEFYEEFNAFLELPIEQQLEIIPDI
;
A
#
# COMPACT_ATOMS: atom_id res chain seq x y z
N TRP A 1 13.83 -9.48 -9.28
CA TRP A 1 13.36 -10.25 -8.13
C TRP A 1 14.55 -10.95 -7.50
N VAL A 2 14.73 -10.81 -6.20
CA VAL A 2 15.74 -11.52 -5.43
C VAL A 2 15.04 -12.31 -4.34
N PHE A 3 15.29 -13.61 -4.30
CA PHE A 3 14.76 -14.48 -3.26
C PHE A 3 15.74 -14.56 -2.10
N GLY A 4 15.23 -14.70 -0.87
CA GLY A 4 16.03 -14.63 0.35
C GLY A 4 17.20 -15.61 0.45
N ALA A 5 17.16 -16.70 -0.29
CA ALA A 5 18.26 -17.70 -0.31
C ALA A 5 19.47 -17.24 -1.17
N ASP A 6 19.34 -16.20 -1.98
CA ASP A 6 20.40 -15.76 -2.90
C ASP A 6 20.97 -14.40 -2.48
N LYS A 7 21.90 -14.46 -1.53
CA LYS A 7 22.60 -13.26 -1.03
C LYS A 7 23.42 -12.56 -2.14
N GLN A 8 23.99 -13.31 -3.09
CA GLN A 8 24.77 -12.70 -4.15
C GLN A 8 23.88 -11.92 -5.11
N ALA A 9 22.72 -12.48 -5.48
CA ALA A 9 21.76 -11.73 -6.31
C ALA A 9 21.24 -10.47 -5.61
N ALA A 10 21.07 -10.50 -4.27
CA ALA A 10 20.74 -9.31 -3.51
C ALA A 10 21.84 -8.24 -3.60
N LEU A 11 23.09 -8.63 -3.43
CA LEU A 11 24.23 -7.71 -3.54
C LEU A 11 24.37 -7.13 -4.96
N ASP A 12 24.15 -7.93 -6.00
CA ASP A 12 24.17 -7.47 -7.39
C ASP A 12 23.04 -6.46 -7.66
N LEU A 13 21.86 -6.67 -7.07
CA LEU A 13 20.74 -5.74 -7.16
C LEU A 13 21.03 -4.44 -6.41
N ILE A 14 21.63 -4.51 -5.21
CA ILE A 14 22.05 -3.34 -4.42
C ILE A 14 23.03 -2.49 -5.23
N ASN A 15 24.04 -3.11 -5.86
CA ASN A 15 25.00 -2.39 -6.69
C ASN A 15 24.28 -1.61 -7.82
N LYS A 16 23.44 -2.30 -8.60
CA LYS A 16 22.66 -1.66 -9.68
C LYS A 16 21.74 -0.54 -9.21
N PHE A 17 21.10 -0.74 -8.05
CA PHE A 17 20.23 0.27 -7.46
C PHE A 17 21.03 1.51 -7.06
N CYS A 18 22.17 1.33 -6.38
CA CYS A 18 22.98 2.45 -5.92
C CYS A 18 23.71 3.17 -7.09
N GLU A 19 24.22 2.45 -8.07
CA GLU A 19 24.77 3.04 -9.30
C GLU A 19 23.72 3.93 -10.00
N ARG A 20 22.49 3.43 -10.12
CA ARG A 20 21.40 4.20 -10.73
C ARG A 20 21.04 5.44 -9.93
N ARG A 21 21.11 5.38 -8.61
CA ARG A 21 20.86 6.55 -7.75
C ARG A 21 21.95 7.58 -7.86
N GLU A 22 23.20 7.18 -8.00
CA GLU A 22 24.32 8.08 -8.26
C GLU A 22 24.18 8.76 -9.63
N ASP A 23 23.90 7.99 -10.68
CA ASP A 23 23.67 8.52 -12.04
C ASP A 23 22.62 9.64 -12.07
N LEU A 24 21.63 9.54 -11.21
CA LEU A 24 20.54 10.51 -11.08
C LEU A 24 20.83 11.62 -10.06
N ASN A 25 22.06 11.73 -9.54
CA ASN A 25 22.49 12.67 -8.51
C ASN A 25 21.64 12.66 -7.24
N GLN A 26 21.13 11.48 -6.85
CA GLN A 26 20.26 11.34 -5.71
C GLN A 26 20.98 10.97 -4.43
N TRP A 27 21.98 10.14 -4.57
CA TRP A 27 22.72 9.59 -3.46
C TRP A 27 24.13 9.23 -3.90
N ASN A 28 25.07 9.51 -3.06
CA ASN A 28 26.45 9.08 -3.31
C ASN A 28 26.53 7.54 -3.29
N LEU A 29 27.23 6.97 -4.25
CA LEU A 29 27.33 5.51 -4.40
C LEU A 29 27.79 4.82 -3.11
N SER A 30 28.87 5.36 -2.48
CA SER A 30 29.43 4.73 -1.27
C SER A 30 28.45 4.76 -0.08
N ASP A 31 27.72 5.86 0.09
CA ASP A 31 26.75 6.01 1.16
C ASP A 31 25.53 5.11 0.94
N CYS A 32 25.07 5.03 -0.30
CA CYS A 32 24.00 4.11 -0.68
C CYS A 32 24.40 2.65 -0.46
N LEU A 33 25.57 2.25 -0.93
CA LEU A 33 26.08 0.88 -0.72
C LEU A 33 26.23 0.56 0.78
N SER A 34 26.80 1.49 1.55
CA SER A 34 26.97 1.31 2.99
C SER A 34 25.63 1.05 3.68
N ARG A 35 24.60 1.84 3.34
CA ARG A 35 23.27 1.66 3.93
C ARG A 35 22.57 0.39 3.47
N GLU A 36 22.55 0.13 2.18
CA GLU A 36 21.79 -1.00 1.62
C GLU A 36 22.42 -2.38 1.92
N THR A 37 23.73 -2.40 2.29
CA THR A 37 24.44 -3.59 2.75
C THR A 37 24.54 -3.70 4.27
N ASP A 38 24.00 -2.77 5.03
CA ASP A 38 23.93 -2.83 6.50
C ASP A 38 22.74 -3.69 6.92
N GLU A 39 23.02 -4.87 7.46
CA GLU A 39 21.99 -5.81 7.96
C GLU A 39 21.19 -5.27 9.15
N THR A 40 21.65 -4.19 9.78
CA THR A 40 20.99 -3.55 10.93
C THR A 40 20.22 -2.29 10.58
N ALA A 41 20.41 -1.77 9.38
CA ALA A 41 19.69 -0.59 8.94
C ALA A 41 18.23 -0.93 8.58
N ASP A 42 17.32 -0.18 9.16
CA ASP A 42 15.89 -0.33 8.86
C ASP A 42 15.63 -0.23 7.34
N HIS A 43 14.87 -1.20 6.85
CA HIS A 43 14.47 -1.27 5.43
C HIS A 43 15.63 -1.32 4.42
N SER A 44 16.84 -1.72 4.83
CA SER A 44 17.90 -2.00 3.86
C SER A 44 17.58 -3.26 3.06
N MET A 45 18.07 -3.33 1.81
CA MET A 45 17.80 -4.49 0.95
C MET A 45 18.43 -5.77 1.53
N ILE A 46 19.61 -5.67 2.16
CA ILE A 46 20.26 -6.83 2.76
C ILE A 46 19.55 -7.28 4.04
N ALA A 47 18.94 -6.37 4.81
CA ALA A 47 18.14 -6.75 5.98
C ALA A 47 16.89 -7.56 5.56
N TYR A 48 16.21 -7.18 4.48
CA TYR A 48 15.11 -7.96 3.92
C TYR A 48 15.57 -9.31 3.38
N GLN A 49 16.72 -9.38 2.69
CA GLN A 49 17.30 -10.64 2.23
C GLN A 49 17.57 -11.58 3.41
N LYS A 50 18.13 -11.06 4.51
CA LYS A 50 18.42 -11.84 5.70
C LYS A 50 17.14 -12.35 6.40
N ILE A 51 16.09 -11.55 6.46
CA ILE A 51 14.78 -11.99 6.95
C ILE A 51 14.27 -13.15 6.09
N GLY A 52 14.29 -12.99 4.77
CA GLY A 52 13.87 -14.03 3.82
C GLY A 52 14.70 -15.32 3.96
N GLU A 53 16.02 -15.20 4.11
CA GLU A 53 16.90 -16.36 4.39
C GLU A 53 16.51 -17.06 5.68
N ASN A 54 16.27 -16.33 6.75
CA ASN A 54 15.84 -16.89 8.03
C ASN A 54 14.45 -17.58 7.95
N VAL A 55 13.53 -17.01 7.18
CA VAL A 55 12.21 -17.64 6.91
C VAL A 55 12.40 -18.99 6.24
N ILE A 56 13.24 -19.07 5.20
CA ILE A 56 13.52 -20.31 4.46
C ILE A 56 14.20 -21.35 5.39
N LEU A 57 15.27 -20.94 6.09
CA LEU A 57 16.06 -21.83 6.94
C LEU A 57 15.25 -22.39 8.11
N ASN A 58 14.35 -21.63 8.68
CA ASN A 58 13.59 -22.00 9.87
C ASN A 58 12.18 -22.51 9.55
N ASN A 59 11.80 -22.57 8.27
CA ASN A 59 10.46 -22.95 7.83
C ASN A 59 9.36 -22.19 8.59
N ARG A 60 9.53 -20.88 8.75
CA ARG A 60 8.59 -20.03 9.49
C ARG A 60 7.91 -19.06 8.55
N PRO A 61 6.58 -19.01 8.56
CA PRO A 61 5.85 -17.94 7.91
C PRO A 61 6.06 -16.65 8.72
N MET A 62 7.02 -15.86 8.32
CA MET A 62 7.20 -14.50 8.82
C MET A 62 7.32 -13.59 7.61
N GLY A 63 6.55 -12.54 7.60
CA GLY A 63 6.60 -11.63 6.49
C GLY A 63 6.72 -10.18 6.93
N SER A 64 7.48 -9.45 6.18
CA SER A 64 7.52 -8.02 6.19
C SER A 64 7.63 -7.58 4.74
N ALA A 65 6.84 -6.62 4.37
CA ALA A 65 6.93 -6.00 3.05
C ALA A 65 6.96 -4.50 3.20
N GLY A 66 7.57 -3.83 2.25
CA GLY A 66 7.65 -2.39 2.27
C GLY A 66 8.10 -1.83 0.92
N HIS A 67 7.65 -0.63 0.64
CA HIS A 67 8.14 0.20 -0.43
C HIS A 67 9.05 1.28 0.15
N ASN A 68 10.26 1.35 -0.37
CA ASN A 68 11.20 2.40 -0.04
C ASN A 68 11.83 2.90 -1.33
N GLY A 69 11.50 4.09 -1.74
CA GLY A 69 11.90 4.60 -3.04
C GLY A 69 12.48 6.00 -3.00
N GLY A 70 13.24 6.31 -4.01
CA GLY A 70 13.65 7.66 -4.32
C GLY A 70 12.51 8.36 -5.04
N PHE A 71 11.56 8.88 -4.30
CA PHE A 71 10.34 9.47 -4.85
C PHE A 71 10.60 10.58 -5.86
N GLN A 72 11.59 11.41 -5.61
CA GLN A 72 11.96 12.51 -6.51
C GLN A 72 12.47 12.05 -7.88
N TRP A 73 12.68 10.75 -8.06
CA TRP A 73 13.51 10.26 -9.15
C TRP A 73 12.91 9.08 -9.91
N GLY A 74 11.75 8.63 -9.53
CA GLY A 74 11.14 7.46 -10.16
C GLY A 74 11.94 6.18 -9.98
N ILE A 75 12.79 6.09 -8.93
CA ILE A 75 13.48 4.86 -8.55
C ILE A 75 12.86 4.33 -7.29
N HIS A 76 12.43 3.08 -7.37
CA HIS A 76 11.71 2.43 -6.31
C HIS A 76 12.34 1.08 -5.97
N LYS A 77 12.36 0.77 -4.69
CA LYS A 77 12.74 -0.51 -4.16
C LYS A 77 11.52 -1.14 -3.53
N LEU A 78 11.08 -2.25 -4.09
CA LEU A 78 10.11 -3.12 -3.48
C LEU A 78 10.83 -4.23 -2.73
N SER A 79 10.49 -4.43 -1.49
CA SER A 79 11.06 -5.48 -0.66
C SER A 79 9.95 -6.27 -0.01
N SER A 80 10.05 -7.59 -0.03
CA SER A 80 9.14 -8.47 0.67
C SER A 80 9.92 -9.66 1.23
N SER A 81 9.65 -9.98 2.46
CA SER A 81 10.16 -11.20 3.09
C SER A 81 9.12 -12.32 3.14
N TYR A 82 7.96 -12.12 2.54
CA TYR A 82 6.98 -13.20 2.41
C TYR A 82 7.53 -14.29 1.49
N PRO A 83 7.51 -15.55 1.93
CA PRO A 83 7.86 -16.65 1.07
C PRO A 83 6.80 -16.79 -0.02
N PHE A 84 7.20 -16.65 -1.25
CA PHE A 84 6.36 -17.04 -2.38
C PHE A 84 6.32 -18.57 -2.44
N SER A 85 5.36 -19.17 -1.76
CA SER A 85 5.16 -20.61 -1.80
C SER A 85 4.15 -20.94 -2.88
N PHE A 86 4.63 -21.50 -3.98
CA PHE A 86 3.76 -22.10 -4.98
C PHE A 86 3.21 -23.46 -4.53
N ASP A 87 3.77 -24.05 -3.47
CA ASP A 87 3.50 -25.43 -3.06
C ASP A 87 2.99 -25.57 -1.61
N ASN A 88 2.39 -24.54 -1.02
CA ASN A 88 1.93 -24.56 0.38
C ASN A 88 3.02 -25.02 1.39
N LEU A 89 4.30 -24.72 1.10
CA LEU A 89 5.41 -25.12 1.96
C LEU A 89 5.44 -24.36 3.30
N PHE A 90 4.62 -23.33 3.44
CA PHE A 90 4.52 -22.52 4.64
C PHE A 90 3.07 -22.47 5.10
N ASP A 91 2.77 -23.23 6.14
CA ASP A 91 1.49 -23.09 6.85
C ASP A 91 1.36 -21.67 7.41
N GLY A 92 0.45 -20.87 6.92
CA GLY A 92 0.03 -19.66 7.59
C GLY A 92 -0.19 -18.40 6.74
N ILE A 93 0.45 -18.23 5.59
CA ILE A 93 0.16 -17.09 4.71
C ILE A 93 -0.41 -17.63 3.39
N PRO A 94 -1.68 -17.36 3.09
CA PRO A 94 -2.26 -17.76 1.81
C PRO A 94 -1.50 -17.10 0.65
N PRO A 95 -1.21 -17.80 -0.45
CA PRO A 95 -0.53 -17.25 -1.62
C PRO A 95 -1.15 -15.96 -2.16
N GLN A 96 -2.45 -15.80 -1.97
CA GLN A 96 -3.20 -14.61 -2.34
C GLN A 96 -2.81 -13.38 -1.53
N ASP A 97 -2.51 -13.54 -0.24
CA ASP A 97 -2.07 -12.43 0.60
C ASP A 97 -0.66 -11.97 0.20
N ASP A 98 0.19 -12.88 -0.29
CA ASP A 98 1.48 -12.52 -0.87
C ASP A 98 1.29 -11.67 -2.14
N PHE A 99 0.40 -12.08 -3.04
CA PHE A 99 0.06 -11.29 -4.23
C PHE A 99 -0.58 -9.96 -3.87
N LYS A 100 -1.51 -9.94 -2.90
CA LYS A 100 -2.12 -8.71 -2.40
C LYS A 100 -1.05 -7.76 -1.90
N THR A 101 -0.09 -8.25 -1.13
CA THR A 101 1.00 -7.44 -0.59
C THR A 101 1.90 -6.87 -1.70
N VAL A 102 2.25 -7.67 -2.70
CA VAL A 102 3.01 -7.16 -3.86
C VAL A 102 2.23 -6.08 -4.61
N LEU A 103 0.94 -6.26 -4.82
CA LEU A 103 0.09 -5.25 -5.46
C LEU A 103 -0.02 -3.98 -4.63
N HIS A 104 -0.11 -4.10 -3.29
CA HIS A 104 -0.12 -2.97 -2.36
C HIS A 104 1.17 -2.15 -2.48
N GLU A 105 2.32 -2.78 -2.35
CA GLU A 105 3.61 -2.10 -2.45
C GLU A 105 3.86 -1.52 -3.86
N TYR A 106 3.42 -2.22 -4.90
CA TYR A 106 3.49 -1.71 -6.27
C TYR A 106 2.59 -0.48 -6.47
N PHE A 107 1.46 -0.43 -5.79
CA PHE A 107 0.60 0.74 -5.85
C PHE A 107 1.27 1.98 -5.24
N HIS A 108 2.08 1.83 -4.19
CA HIS A 108 2.90 2.93 -3.68
C HIS A 108 3.88 3.48 -4.72
N VAL A 109 4.45 2.62 -5.58
CA VAL A 109 5.25 3.08 -6.72
C VAL A 109 4.45 4.01 -7.62
N PHE A 110 3.21 3.62 -7.93
CA PHE A 110 2.32 4.44 -8.75
C PHE A 110 1.94 5.76 -8.07
N GLN A 111 1.55 5.71 -6.79
CA GLN A 111 1.18 6.90 -6.01
C GLN A 111 2.28 7.96 -6.02
N LEU A 112 3.52 7.53 -5.90
CA LEU A 112 4.68 8.41 -5.77
C LEU A 112 5.30 8.82 -7.11
N ALA A 113 5.04 8.08 -8.18
CA ALA A 113 5.55 8.39 -9.52
C ALA A 113 5.07 9.77 -10.01
N SER A 114 3.86 10.15 -9.66
CA SER A 114 3.26 11.43 -10.07
C SER A 114 3.87 12.65 -9.37
N VAL A 115 4.58 12.45 -8.26
CA VAL A 115 5.16 13.53 -7.43
C VAL A 115 6.66 13.38 -7.22
N PHE A 116 7.33 12.51 -7.99
CA PHE A 116 8.72 12.11 -7.77
C PHE A 116 9.74 13.26 -7.87
N ASN A 117 9.43 14.32 -8.58
CA ASN A 117 10.30 15.47 -8.79
C ASN A 117 9.97 16.68 -7.91
N LEU A 118 9.06 16.53 -6.96
CA LEU A 118 8.81 17.52 -5.93
C LEU A 118 9.86 17.40 -4.80
N ASP A 119 10.08 18.49 -4.06
CA ASP A 119 10.82 18.40 -2.80
C ASP A 119 10.04 17.54 -1.77
N ASN A 120 10.71 17.18 -0.68
CA ASN A 120 10.13 16.24 0.29
C ASN A 120 8.85 16.78 0.94
N GLU A 121 8.82 18.07 1.27
CA GLU A 121 7.67 18.68 1.93
C GLU A 121 6.46 18.74 0.98
N GLN A 122 6.67 19.23 -0.24
CA GLN A 122 5.62 19.30 -1.25
C GLN A 122 5.07 17.91 -1.58
N ARG A 123 5.96 16.93 -1.75
CA ARG A 123 5.58 15.55 -2.01
C ARG A 123 4.70 14.99 -0.89
N ASP A 124 5.16 15.12 0.36
CA ASP A 124 4.45 14.55 1.50
C ASP A 124 3.08 15.23 1.68
N ASN A 125 2.99 16.53 1.51
CA ASN A 125 1.73 17.25 1.55
C ASN A 125 0.76 16.83 0.43
N ASN A 126 1.28 16.47 -0.75
CA ASN A 126 0.44 16.05 -1.88
C ASN A 126 -0.09 14.62 -1.74
N VAL A 127 0.67 13.70 -1.15
CA VAL A 127 0.25 12.29 -1.03
C VAL A 127 -0.39 11.93 0.30
N LYS A 128 -0.10 12.64 1.37
CA LYS A 128 -0.62 12.42 2.72
C LYS A 128 -0.78 13.74 3.48
N PRO A 129 -1.79 14.54 3.12
CA PRO A 129 -1.97 15.82 3.76
C PRO A 129 -2.10 15.66 5.28
N ASN A 130 -1.43 16.52 6.03
CA ASN A 130 -1.42 16.51 7.49
C ASN A 130 -0.95 15.17 8.10
N GLU A 131 -0.08 14.44 7.38
CA GLU A 131 0.43 13.13 7.79
C GLU A 131 -0.63 12.02 7.88
N ALA A 132 -1.87 12.28 7.47
CA ALA A 132 -2.92 11.27 7.43
C ALA A 132 -2.58 10.17 6.42
N ILE A 133 -2.72 8.91 6.85
CA ILE A 133 -2.30 7.75 6.05
C ILE A 133 -3.41 7.09 5.24
N TRP A 134 -4.66 7.49 5.45
CA TRP A 134 -5.81 6.80 4.90
C TRP A 134 -5.82 6.71 3.37
N MET A 135 -5.42 7.78 2.65
CA MET A 135 -5.38 7.76 1.19
C MET A 135 -4.14 7.01 0.68
N MET A 136 -3.01 7.15 1.36
CA MET A 136 -1.77 6.46 1.00
C MET A 136 -1.93 4.96 1.20
N GLU A 137 -2.14 4.54 2.44
CA GLU A 137 -2.19 3.14 2.82
C GLU A 137 -3.55 2.48 2.51
N GLY A 138 -4.64 3.16 2.86
CA GLY A 138 -5.99 2.68 2.54
C GLY A 138 -6.24 2.61 1.04
N GLY A 139 -5.68 3.55 0.28
CA GLY A 139 -5.71 3.52 -1.18
C GLY A 139 -4.96 2.32 -1.74
N ALA A 140 -3.73 2.05 -1.26
CA ALA A 140 -2.96 0.88 -1.66
C ALA A 140 -3.67 -0.42 -1.27
N GLU A 141 -4.25 -0.51 -0.07
CA GLU A 141 -5.03 -1.65 0.40
C GLU A 141 -6.26 -1.92 -0.47
N TYR A 142 -7.08 -0.90 -0.75
CA TYR A 142 -8.26 -1.07 -1.59
C TYR A 142 -7.89 -1.49 -3.01
N MET A 143 -6.98 -0.77 -3.63
CA MET A 143 -6.58 -1.04 -5.02
C MET A 143 -5.90 -2.40 -5.19
N ALA A 144 -5.11 -2.83 -4.21
CA ALA A 144 -4.51 -4.16 -4.20
C ALA A 144 -5.56 -5.26 -4.12
N ASN A 145 -6.49 -5.16 -3.17
CA ASN A 145 -7.58 -6.13 -3.03
C ASN A 145 -8.49 -6.14 -4.27
N HIS A 146 -8.94 -4.97 -4.73
CA HIS A 146 -9.78 -4.86 -5.92
C HIS A 146 -9.09 -5.47 -7.15
N THR A 147 -7.82 -5.17 -7.37
CA THR A 147 -7.04 -5.72 -8.49
C THR A 147 -6.88 -7.22 -8.37
N LEU A 148 -6.55 -7.73 -7.19
CA LEU A 148 -6.39 -9.16 -6.94
C LEU A 148 -7.67 -9.93 -7.27
N PHE A 149 -8.81 -9.51 -6.70
CA PHE A 149 -10.09 -10.19 -6.94
C PHE A 149 -10.52 -10.10 -8.40
N LYS A 150 -10.28 -8.98 -9.06
CA LYS A 150 -10.52 -8.85 -10.50
C LYS A 150 -9.65 -9.80 -11.34
N LEU A 151 -8.40 -10.02 -10.97
CA LEU A 151 -7.51 -10.97 -11.64
C LEU A 151 -7.93 -12.44 -11.39
N ILE A 152 -8.51 -12.73 -10.24
CA ILE A 152 -9.09 -14.04 -9.93
C ILE A 152 -10.39 -14.25 -10.72
N ASP A 153 -11.30 -13.28 -10.70
CA ASP A 153 -12.60 -13.34 -11.37
C ASP A 153 -12.45 -13.55 -12.88
N ASN A 154 -11.51 -12.85 -13.51
CA ASN A 154 -11.25 -12.97 -14.95
C ASN A 154 -10.35 -14.17 -15.33
N GLY A 155 -9.95 -15.00 -14.37
CA GLY A 155 -9.15 -16.22 -14.60
C GLY A 155 -7.67 -15.96 -14.91
N THR A 156 -7.17 -14.75 -14.73
CA THR A 156 -5.73 -14.46 -14.90
C THR A 156 -4.91 -15.07 -13.76
N LEU A 157 -5.44 -15.05 -12.54
CA LEU A 157 -4.89 -15.75 -11.39
C LEU A 157 -5.78 -16.92 -11.00
N LEU A 158 -5.18 -18.10 -10.91
CA LEU A 158 -5.87 -19.33 -10.53
C LEU A 158 -5.55 -19.63 -9.08
N PHE A 159 -6.43 -19.21 -8.18
CA PHE A 159 -6.36 -19.58 -6.78
C PHE A 159 -7.53 -20.51 -6.42
N GLU A 160 -7.33 -21.35 -5.39
CA GLU A 160 -8.41 -22.19 -4.90
C GLU A 160 -9.58 -21.34 -4.37
N LYS A 161 -10.79 -21.80 -4.59
CA LYS A 161 -12.04 -21.09 -4.27
C LYS A 161 -12.25 -20.73 -2.78
N SER A 162 -11.38 -21.18 -1.90
CA SER A 162 -11.46 -20.92 -0.45
C SER A 162 -11.16 -19.48 -0.04
N TYR A 163 -10.77 -18.61 -0.97
CA TYR A 163 -10.31 -17.28 -0.64
C TYR A 163 -11.43 -16.26 -0.35
N GLY A 164 -12.66 -16.61 -0.67
CA GLY A 164 -13.81 -15.72 -0.49
C GLY A 164 -13.97 -14.70 -1.62
N SER A 165 -14.60 -13.59 -1.31
CA SER A 165 -14.91 -12.49 -2.22
C SER A 165 -14.32 -11.17 -1.73
N LEU A 166 -14.27 -10.16 -2.61
CA LEU A 166 -13.91 -8.80 -2.20
C LEU A 166 -14.82 -8.29 -1.08
N ARG A 167 -16.13 -8.60 -1.14
CA ARG A 167 -17.10 -8.20 -0.11
C ARG A 167 -16.77 -8.79 1.25
N GLU A 168 -16.42 -10.08 1.32
CA GLU A 168 -16.01 -10.73 2.57
C GLU A 168 -14.71 -10.14 3.13
N LYS A 169 -13.78 -9.80 2.26
CA LYS A 169 -12.53 -9.14 2.69
C LYS A 169 -12.81 -7.74 3.23
N MET A 170 -13.64 -6.96 2.54
CA MET A 170 -14.02 -5.62 2.99
C MET A 170 -14.86 -5.66 4.27
N THR A 171 -15.72 -6.66 4.47
CA THR A 171 -16.44 -6.85 5.74
C THR A 171 -15.46 -6.95 6.91
N ARG A 172 -14.47 -7.85 6.80
CA ARG A 172 -13.44 -8.01 7.84
C ARG A 172 -12.67 -6.70 8.09
N LYS A 173 -12.31 -5.97 7.04
CA LYS A 173 -11.66 -4.66 7.16
C LYS A 173 -12.51 -3.64 7.93
N MET A 174 -13.82 -3.61 7.70
CA MET A 174 -14.72 -2.73 8.46
C MET A 174 -14.75 -3.11 9.95
N GLU A 175 -14.88 -4.39 10.26
CA GLU A 175 -14.90 -4.89 11.64
C GLU A 175 -13.58 -4.59 12.35
N ASP A 176 -12.45 -4.89 11.72
CA ASP A 176 -11.12 -4.67 12.28
C ASP A 176 -10.82 -3.17 12.45
N GLY A 177 -11.17 -2.36 11.47
CA GLY A 177 -10.98 -0.91 11.51
C GLY A 177 -11.83 -0.22 12.57
N LYS A 178 -13.10 -0.62 12.72
CA LYS A 178 -13.98 -0.12 13.80
C LYS A 178 -13.47 -0.53 15.17
N ARG A 179 -13.09 -1.80 15.35
CA ARG A 179 -12.52 -2.29 16.62
C ARG A 179 -11.25 -1.53 16.98
N GLU A 180 -10.31 -1.38 16.04
CA GLU A 180 -9.08 -0.62 16.27
C GLU A 180 -9.36 0.84 16.65
N LYS A 181 -10.33 1.46 15.98
CA LYS A 181 -10.76 2.82 16.31
C LYS A 181 -11.35 2.89 17.72
N GLU A 182 -12.23 1.97 18.11
CA GLU A 182 -12.86 1.94 19.44
C GLU A 182 -11.84 1.74 20.56
N ASP A 183 -10.87 0.84 20.34
CA ASP A 183 -9.89 0.46 21.36
C ASP A 183 -8.80 1.55 21.54
N ASN A 184 -8.34 2.17 20.46
CA ASN A 184 -7.15 3.02 20.49
C ASN A 184 -7.41 4.50 20.21
N CYS A 185 -8.52 4.86 19.56
CA CYS A 185 -8.85 6.26 19.22
C CYS A 185 -10.35 6.51 19.03
N PRO A 186 -11.17 6.32 20.06
CA PRO A 186 -12.63 6.33 19.94
C PRO A 186 -13.21 7.62 19.34
N ASN A 187 -12.53 8.74 19.53
CA ASN A 187 -12.93 10.04 18.98
C ASN A 187 -12.18 10.42 17.70
N GLY A 188 -11.29 9.54 17.22
CA GLY A 188 -10.48 9.77 16.03
C GLY A 188 -11.30 9.83 14.76
N LYS A 189 -10.92 10.69 13.83
CA LYS A 189 -11.49 10.80 12.50
C LYS A 189 -10.46 10.30 11.47
N LEU A 190 -10.92 9.90 10.31
CA LEU A 190 -10.09 9.33 9.25
C LEU A 190 -8.87 10.21 8.90
N ASN A 191 -9.05 11.52 8.85
CA ASN A 191 -7.99 12.50 8.58
C ASN A 191 -6.99 12.72 9.73
N GLN A 192 -7.17 12.05 10.86
CA GLN A 192 -6.31 12.14 12.03
C GLN A 192 -5.48 10.88 12.26
N PHE A 193 -5.72 9.81 11.47
CA PHE A 193 -4.99 8.56 11.60
C PHE A 193 -3.62 8.67 10.94
N THR A 194 -2.59 8.39 11.71
CA THR A 194 -1.19 8.46 11.29
C THR A 194 -0.50 7.12 11.55
N TYR A 195 0.76 6.96 11.16
CA TYR A 195 1.54 5.76 11.51
C TYR A 195 1.73 5.57 13.02
N GLN A 196 1.57 6.63 13.82
CA GLN A 196 1.70 6.60 15.28
C GLN A 196 0.34 6.55 16.00
N ILE A 197 -0.72 7.00 15.35
CA ILE A 197 -2.06 7.11 15.94
C ILE A 197 -3.05 6.35 15.08
N CYS A 198 -3.65 5.31 15.61
CA CYS A 198 -4.65 4.49 14.90
C CYS A 198 -4.18 3.99 13.54
N ASN A 199 -2.95 3.56 13.48
CA ASN A 199 -2.32 3.08 12.26
C ASN A 199 -3.21 2.06 11.53
N GLN A 200 -3.59 0.98 12.20
CA GLN A 200 -4.40 -0.08 11.59
C GLN A 200 -5.76 0.44 11.09
N ALA A 201 -6.43 1.31 11.85
CA ALA A 201 -7.68 1.94 11.39
C ALA A 201 -7.45 2.82 10.14
N GLY A 202 -6.28 3.43 9.99
CA GLY A 202 -5.90 4.17 8.79
C GLY A 202 -5.82 3.30 7.54
N TYR A 203 -5.33 2.08 7.65
CA TYR A 203 -5.34 1.08 6.57
C TYR A 203 -6.75 0.57 6.29
N GLU A 204 -7.44 0.09 7.34
CA GLU A 204 -8.71 -0.61 7.20
C GLU A 204 -9.86 0.32 6.81
N LEU A 205 -10.11 1.37 7.59
CA LEU A 205 -11.15 2.36 7.27
C LEU A 205 -10.75 3.27 6.10
N GLY A 206 -9.45 3.47 5.87
CA GLY A 206 -8.94 4.16 4.69
C GLY A 206 -9.29 3.41 3.40
N SER A 207 -9.18 2.08 3.38
CA SER A 207 -9.60 1.29 2.22
C SER A 207 -11.11 1.43 1.93
N TRP A 208 -11.94 1.54 2.97
CA TRP A 208 -13.37 1.85 2.82
C TRP A 208 -13.63 3.27 2.35
N GLY A 209 -12.82 4.24 2.80
CA GLY A 209 -12.88 5.61 2.29
C GLY A 209 -12.64 5.69 0.79
N VAL A 210 -11.65 4.94 0.29
CA VAL A 210 -11.37 4.85 -1.15
C VAL A 210 -12.46 4.10 -1.89
N ALA A 211 -12.99 3.01 -1.35
CA ALA A 211 -14.14 2.31 -1.92
C ALA A 211 -15.36 3.23 -2.04
N TYR A 212 -15.63 4.03 -1.01
CA TYR A 212 -16.70 5.03 -1.01
C TYR A 212 -16.52 6.05 -2.13
N LEU A 213 -15.33 6.61 -2.26
CA LEU A 213 -14.99 7.60 -3.27
C LEU A 213 -15.14 7.06 -4.69
N THR A 214 -14.59 5.89 -4.97
CA THR A 214 -14.67 5.26 -6.30
C THR A 214 -16.10 4.90 -6.69
N ASN A 215 -16.90 4.44 -5.73
CA ASN A 215 -18.32 4.18 -5.94
C ASN A 215 -19.11 5.47 -6.21
N LYS A 216 -18.88 6.51 -5.39
CA LYS A 216 -19.60 7.79 -5.50
C LYS A 216 -19.46 8.43 -6.88
N VAL A 217 -18.30 8.33 -7.51
CA VAL A 217 -18.06 8.82 -8.87
C VAL A 217 -18.30 7.77 -9.97
N ASN A 218 -18.69 6.56 -9.55
CA ASN A 218 -18.88 5.41 -10.45
C ASN A 218 -17.68 5.17 -11.39
N ASN A 219 -16.47 5.31 -10.85
CA ASN A 219 -15.22 5.09 -11.58
C ASN A 219 -14.19 4.42 -10.69
N GLN A 220 -13.96 3.11 -10.88
CA GLN A 220 -12.97 2.34 -10.13
C GLN A 220 -11.52 2.74 -10.46
N ASN A 221 -11.30 3.43 -11.57
CA ASN A 221 -9.98 3.87 -11.99
C ASN A 221 -9.71 5.36 -11.66
N VAL A 222 -10.62 6.05 -10.97
CA VAL A 222 -10.49 7.50 -10.72
C VAL A 222 -9.17 7.91 -10.07
N LEU A 223 -8.62 7.06 -9.21
CA LEU A 223 -7.30 7.29 -8.62
C LEU A 223 -6.21 7.28 -9.68
N LEU A 224 -6.27 6.33 -10.62
CA LEU A 224 -5.27 6.16 -11.68
C LEU A 224 -5.41 7.21 -12.79
N ASP A 225 -6.65 7.50 -13.15
CA ASP A 225 -6.95 8.31 -14.33
C ASP A 225 -7.00 9.82 -14.02
N THR A 226 -7.33 10.19 -12.78
CA THR A 226 -7.60 11.58 -12.44
C THR A 226 -6.86 12.05 -11.19
N PHE A 227 -6.96 11.36 -10.06
CA PHE A 227 -6.43 11.86 -8.80
C PHE A 227 -4.89 11.96 -8.80
N TYR A 228 -4.19 10.83 -8.88
CA TYR A 228 -2.73 10.82 -8.83
C TYR A 228 -2.06 11.58 -9.97
N PRO A 229 -2.50 11.51 -11.23
CA PRO A 229 -1.89 12.28 -12.33
C PRO A 229 -1.91 13.80 -12.11
N ASN A 230 -2.84 14.31 -11.33
CA ASN A 230 -2.99 15.74 -11.08
C ASN A 230 -2.41 16.22 -9.75
N LEU A 231 -1.89 15.32 -8.91
CA LEU A 231 -1.32 15.68 -7.59
C LEU A 231 -0.20 16.71 -7.66
N LYS A 232 0.68 16.57 -8.64
CA LYS A 232 1.82 17.46 -8.79
C LYS A 232 1.40 18.90 -9.08
N GLU A 233 0.44 19.06 -9.96
CA GLU A 233 0.02 20.38 -10.45
C GLU A 233 -0.99 21.06 -9.52
N LEU A 234 -1.91 20.29 -8.93
CA LEU A 234 -3.04 20.80 -8.18
C LEU A 234 -2.90 20.64 -6.65
N GLY A 235 -1.91 19.89 -6.19
CA GLY A 235 -1.84 19.48 -4.78
C GLY A 235 -2.98 18.53 -4.42
N PHE A 236 -3.00 18.10 -3.14
CA PHE A 236 -3.99 17.11 -2.68
C PHE A 236 -5.43 17.58 -2.85
N GLU A 237 -5.76 18.74 -2.29
CA GLU A 237 -7.12 19.29 -2.30
C GLU A 237 -7.63 19.58 -3.72
N GLY A 238 -6.77 20.12 -4.58
CA GLY A 238 -7.14 20.41 -5.97
C GLY A 238 -7.37 19.13 -6.77
N ALA A 239 -6.49 18.14 -6.63
CA ALA A 239 -6.64 16.85 -7.30
C ALA A 239 -7.85 16.07 -6.75
N PHE A 240 -8.11 16.16 -5.44
CA PHE A 240 -9.27 15.54 -4.80
C PHE A 240 -10.57 16.14 -5.36
N ASN A 241 -10.70 17.45 -5.36
CA ASN A 241 -11.87 18.13 -5.90
C ASN A 241 -12.09 17.82 -7.40
N LEU A 242 -10.99 17.80 -8.18
CA LEU A 242 -11.08 17.43 -9.60
C LEU A 242 -11.55 15.99 -9.79
N ALA A 243 -11.05 15.06 -8.99
CA ALA A 243 -11.35 13.64 -9.13
C ALA A 243 -12.75 13.26 -8.64
N PHE A 244 -13.20 13.88 -7.56
CA PHE A 244 -14.41 13.46 -6.85
C PHE A 244 -15.55 14.48 -6.90
N GLY A 245 -15.29 15.73 -7.25
CA GLY A 245 -16.31 16.77 -7.44
C GLY A 245 -16.79 17.46 -6.15
N PHE A 246 -16.11 17.23 -5.01
CA PHE A 246 -16.39 17.85 -3.71
C PHE A 246 -15.12 17.96 -2.88
N SER A 247 -15.17 18.68 -1.76
CA SER A 247 -14.02 18.89 -0.88
C SER A 247 -13.72 17.69 0.01
N THR A 248 -12.50 17.62 0.56
CA THR A 248 -12.14 16.62 1.56
C THR A 248 -12.98 16.76 2.83
N GLU A 249 -13.36 17.97 3.22
CA GLU A 249 -14.21 18.24 4.40
C GLU A 249 -15.61 17.63 4.21
N GLU A 250 -16.24 17.86 3.05
CA GLU A 250 -17.51 17.22 2.69
C GLU A 250 -17.38 15.69 2.68
N PHE A 251 -16.28 15.17 2.13
CA PHE A 251 -16.03 13.73 2.19
C PHE A 251 -15.98 13.19 3.62
N TYR A 252 -15.22 13.83 4.51
CA TYR A 252 -15.11 13.32 5.88
C TYR A 252 -16.44 13.36 6.63
N GLU A 253 -17.29 14.36 6.39
CA GLU A 253 -18.63 14.42 6.97
C GLU A 253 -19.51 13.29 6.45
N GLU A 254 -19.59 13.12 5.15
CA GLU A 254 -20.38 12.06 4.52
C GLU A 254 -19.87 10.65 4.88
N PHE A 255 -18.55 10.45 4.87
CA PHE A 255 -17.96 9.16 5.21
C PHE A 255 -18.16 8.78 6.68
N ASN A 256 -18.10 9.75 7.60
CA ASN A 256 -18.45 9.48 8.99
C ASN A 256 -19.92 9.03 9.15
N ALA A 257 -20.85 9.65 8.42
CA ALA A 257 -22.23 9.21 8.40
C ALA A 257 -22.39 7.81 7.77
N PHE A 258 -21.63 7.53 6.70
CA PHE A 258 -21.58 6.20 6.08
C PHE A 258 -21.10 5.10 7.04
N LEU A 259 -20.12 5.37 7.89
CA LEU A 259 -19.61 4.41 8.89
C LEU A 259 -20.65 4.00 9.93
N GLU A 260 -21.69 4.79 10.15
CA GLU A 260 -22.79 4.48 11.09
C GLU A 260 -23.89 3.59 10.47
N LEU A 261 -23.84 3.36 9.15
CA LEU A 261 -24.81 2.49 8.48
C LEU A 261 -24.58 1.02 8.86
N PRO A 262 -25.63 0.17 8.78
CA PRO A 262 -25.49 -1.29 8.85
C PRO A 262 -24.53 -1.80 7.77
N ILE A 263 -23.79 -2.87 8.08
CA ILE A 263 -22.77 -3.42 7.17
C ILE A 263 -23.37 -3.84 5.83
N GLU A 264 -24.60 -4.33 5.80
CA GLU A 264 -25.29 -4.72 4.58
C GLU A 264 -25.45 -3.55 3.61
N GLN A 265 -25.76 -2.36 4.14
CA GLN A 265 -25.85 -1.13 3.35
C GLN A 265 -24.47 -0.61 2.92
N GLN A 266 -23.47 -0.73 3.81
CA GLN A 266 -22.10 -0.37 3.47
C GLN A 266 -21.55 -1.25 2.32
N LEU A 267 -21.88 -2.52 2.30
CA LEU A 267 -21.44 -3.45 1.25
C LEU A 267 -22.06 -3.19 -0.13
N GLU A 268 -23.11 -2.39 -0.23
CA GLU A 268 -23.71 -2.04 -1.54
C GLU A 268 -22.75 -1.28 -2.46
N ILE A 269 -21.76 -0.58 -1.88
CA ILE A 269 -20.75 0.15 -2.66
C ILE A 269 -19.61 -0.74 -3.17
N ILE A 270 -19.46 -1.95 -2.66
CA ILE A 270 -18.37 -2.85 -3.02
C ILE A 270 -18.75 -3.64 -4.27
N PRO A 271 -17.91 -3.63 -5.32
CA PRO A 271 -18.15 -4.41 -6.52
C PRO A 271 -18.32 -5.91 -6.20
N ASP A 272 -19.14 -6.56 -7.01
CA ASP A 272 -19.38 -8.00 -6.89
C ASP A 272 -18.37 -8.77 -7.75
N ILE A 273 -17.16 -8.94 -7.21
CA ILE A 273 -16.02 -9.66 -7.80
C ILE A 273 -15.33 -10.55 -6.78
#